data_882c2f21d8e76282d9dfebdd18b6f4cd
#
_entry.id   882c2f21d8e76282d9dfebdd18b6f4cd
#
_cell.length_a   1.000
_cell.length_b   1.000
_cell.length_c   1.000
_cell.angle_alpha   90.00
_cell.angle_beta   90.00
_cell.angle_gamma   90.00
#
_symmetry.space_group_name_H-M   'P 1'
#
loop_
_entity.id
_entity.type
_entity.pdbx_description
1 polymer ?
#
loop_
_entity_poly.entity_id
_entity_poly.type
_entity_poly.pdbx_seq_one_letter_code
_entity_poly.pdbx_strand_id
1 'polypeptide(L)'
;MAKNKKEKKPNKILDFLWRNKKQRAKNCLCLLMIFIVLVSVTLGFVSSKLELITVDSENNNTIVDASEANKIYEEEEFEIIQALESASSYNDFINKWANNGGELRKSKNVLNVLLVGVDGDDGLENGGRSDSIILVSLNKKTQKIYMTSFFRDTWTYMNIGGSDRYNKLNASFFHGGDDALIDTIEKNFKIDIDYYVAVDFSSFTDIINALGGVTLEVEEYEANYINRTTVHTIEHGPAVNLNGYEALVYARIRHSDSDSDVSRTRRQRKVISALIDSAKGAGVSQLNSALDMLFKYVKTDLTKMEILSYGTQALASGWINYDIEQVVLSDPDIFRTGYVGGASVVFVDFPIVAEKVQTAIYGDSNVVNDENSKRAFSHLTLGSDGHYRAR
;
A
#
# COMPACT_ATOMS: atom_id res chain seq x y z
N MET A 1 -33.76 -25.04 57.33
CA MET A 1 -32.77 -24.27 56.50
C MET A 1 -33.49 -23.41 55.48
N ALA A 2 -33.70 -22.14 55.77
CA ALA A 2 -34.42 -21.22 54.90
C ALA A 2 -33.39 -20.54 53.94
N LYS A 3 -33.54 -20.68 52.64
CA LYS A 3 -32.73 -19.99 51.62
C LYS A 3 -33.15 -18.53 51.53
N ASN A 4 -32.31 -17.59 51.99
CA ASN A 4 -32.44 -16.15 51.78
C ASN A 4 -32.31 -15.82 50.30
N LYS A 5 -33.42 -15.56 49.61
CA LYS A 5 -33.43 -14.89 48.30
C LYS A 5 -33.11 -13.40 48.50
N LYS A 6 -31.92 -12.97 48.08
CA LYS A 6 -31.61 -11.54 47.93
C LYS A 6 -32.47 -10.94 46.85
N GLU A 7 -33.47 -10.18 47.18
CA GLU A 7 -34.22 -9.33 46.22
C GLU A 7 -33.27 -8.26 45.66
N LYS A 8 -33.11 -8.29 44.32
CA LYS A 8 -32.44 -7.22 43.58
C LYS A 8 -33.31 -5.95 43.67
N LYS A 9 -32.80 -4.88 44.24
CA LYS A 9 -33.47 -3.57 44.28
C LYS A 9 -33.72 -3.11 42.81
N PRO A 10 -34.95 -2.76 42.43
CA PRO A 10 -35.24 -2.33 41.08
C PRO A 10 -34.54 -1.01 40.78
N ASN A 11 -34.03 -0.91 39.52
CA ASN A 11 -33.34 0.29 39.06
C ASN A 11 -34.40 1.37 38.79
N LYS A 12 -34.53 2.35 39.71
CA LYS A 12 -35.60 3.37 39.70
C LYS A 12 -35.70 4.17 38.40
N ILE A 13 -34.60 4.26 37.61
CA ILE A 13 -34.60 4.95 36.32
C ILE A 13 -35.32 4.10 35.25
N LEU A 14 -35.09 2.77 35.22
CA LEU A 14 -35.79 1.87 34.34
C LEU A 14 -37.28 1.75 34.62
N ASP A 15 -37.66 1.74 35.91
CA ASP A 15 -39.08 1.72 36.29
C ASP A 15 -39.84 3.00 35.91
N PHE A 16 -39.21 4.17 35.97
CA PHE A 16 -39.77 5.45 35.55
C PHE A 16 -40.06 5.44 34.03
N LEU A 17 -39.14 4.94 33.23
CA LEU A 17 -39.28 4.90 31.75
C LEU A 17 -40.34 3.90 31.26
N TRP A 18 -40.71 2.89 32.07
CA TRP A 18 -41.57 1.78 31.61
C TRP A 18 -42.89 1.59 32.35
N ARG A 19 -43.34 2.59 33.11
CA ARG A 19 -44.50 2.51 33.98
C ARG A 19 -45.87 2.38 33.32
N ASN A 20 -46.03 2.77 32.05
CA ASN A 20 -47.29 2.77 31.33
C ASN A 20 -47.15 2.24 29.90
N LYS A 21 -48.02 1.30 29.44
CA LYS A 21 -47.95 0.74 28.08
C LYS A 21 -47.97 1.82 26.98
N LYS A 22 -48.75 2.89 27.14
CA LYS A 22 -48.80 4.03 26.19
C LYS A 22 -47.48 4.86 26.21
N GLN A 23 -46.86 5.02 27.38
CA GLN A 23 -45.61 5.74 27.54
C GLN A 23 -44.42 4.91 26.98
N ARG A 24 -44.45 3.59 27.16
CA ARG A 24 -43.50 2.66 26.54
C ARG A 24 -43.50 2.77 25.03
N ALA A 25 -44.70 2.75 24.41
CA ALA A 25 -44.85 2.89 22.96
C ALA A 25 -44.30 4.24 22.45
N LYS A 26 -44.56 5.35 23.17
CA LYS A 26 -44.02 6.67 22.82
C LYS A 26 -42.50 6.73 22.98
N ASN A 27 -41.94 6.19 24.08
CA ASN A 27 -40.54 6.19 24.31
C ASN A 27 -39.78 5.29 23.31
N CYS A 28 -40.33 4.12 22.95
CA CYS A 28 -39.82 3.28 21.88
C CYS A 28 -39.83 3.98 20.52
N LEU A 29 -40.92 4.69 20.22
CA LEU A 29 -41.06 5.47 18.98
C LEU A 29 -40.05 6.63 18.93
N CYS A 30 -39.85 7.36 20.06
CA CYS A 30 -38.84 8.40 20.15
C CYS A 30 -37.42 7.84 19.99
N LEU A 31 -37.10 6.72 20.65
CA LEU A 31 -35.80 6.06 20.50
C LEU A 31 -35.57 5.55 19.07
N LEU A 32 -36.62 5.01 18.43
CA LEU A 32 -36.57 4.59 17.03
C LEU A 32 -36.35 5.78 16.09
N MET A 33 -37.06 6.90 16.34
CA MET A 33 -36.88 8.14 15.57
C MET A 33 -35.49 8.72 15.73
N ILE A 34 -34.95 8.76 16.97
CA ILE A 34 -33.55 9.18 17.23
C ILE A 34 -32.56 8.25 16.51
N PHE A 35 -32.77 6.94 16.56
CA PHE A 35 -31.95 5.97 15.83
C PHE A 35 -32.02 6.18 14.32
N ILE A 36 -33.20 6.37 13.74
CA ILE A 36 -33.37 6.66 12.30
C ILE A 36 -32.69 7.97 11.92
N VAL A 37 -32.79 9.03 12.74
CA VAL A 37 -32.13 10.31 12.49
C VAL A 37 -30.59 10.14 12.56
N LEU A 38 -30.08 9.43 13.57
CA LEU A 38 -28.64 9.14 13.68
C LEU A 38 -28.13 8.33 12.48
N VAL A 39 -28.88 7.30 12.07
CA VAL A 39 -28.55 6.48 10.89
C VAL A 39 -28.63 7.33 9.61
N SER A 40 -29.66 8.18 9.48
CA SER A 40 -29.79 9.04 8.30
C SER A 40 -28.70 10.10 8.21
N VAL A 41 -28.28 10.69 9.35
CA VAL A 41 -27.18 11.65 9.41
C VAL A 41 -25.87 10.97 9.07
N THR A 42 -25.60 9.77 9.62
CA THR A 42 -24.37 9.01 9.29
C THR A 42 -24.36 8.55 7.83
N LEU A 43 -25.47 8.05 7.31
CA LEU A 43 -25.58 7.67 5.89
C LEU A 43 -25.45 8.87 4.95
N GLY A 44 -26.07 10.01 5.27
CA GLY A 44 -25.94 11.25 4.50
C GLY A 44 -24.52 11.78 4.51
N PHE A 45 -23.86 11.75 5.65
CA PHE A 45 -22.45 12.13 5.79
C PHE A 45 -21.54 11.21 4.95
N VAL A 46 -21.69 9.90 5.11
CA VAL A 46 -20.92 8.90 4.35
C VAL A 46 -21.21 9.01 2.85
N SER A 47 -22.47 9.17 2.45
CA SER A 47 -22.84 9.34 1.03
C SER A 47 -22.19 10.58 0.41
N SER A 48 -22.16 11.72 1.11
CA SER A 48 -21.52 12.95 0.62
C SER A 48 -20.00 12.78 0.45
N LYS A 49 -19.36 11.95 1.30
CA LYS A 49 -17.93 11.64 1.18
C LYS A 49 -17.64 10.68 0.01
N LEU A 50 -18.52 9.70 -0.19
CA LEU A 50 -18.39 8.72 -1.26
C LEU A 50 -18.53 9.34 -2.67
N GLU A 51 -19.24 10.45 -2.82
CA GLU A 51 -19.34 11.18 -4.10
C GLU A 51 -18.01 11.82 -4.53
N LEU A 52 -17.07 12.03 -3.58
CA LEU A 52 -15.75 12.59 -3.86
C LEU A 52 -14.72 11.55 -4.34
N ILE A 53 -15.04 10.25 -4.23
CA ILE A 53 -14.11 9.20 -4.66
C ILE A 53 -14.26 8.95 -6.16
N THR A 54 -13.15 9.00 -6.87
CA THR A 54 -13.07 8.47 -8.24
C THR A 54 -12.88 6.94 -8.15
N VAL A 55 -13.94 6.22 -8.45
CA VAL A 55 -13.88 4.75 -8.55
C VAL A 55 -13.64 4.40 -10.01
N ASP A 56 -12.62 3.61 -10.27
CA ASP A 56 -12.36 3.07 -11.61
C ASP A 56 -13.48 2.09 -11.98
N SER A 57 -14.49 2.59 -12.69
CA SER A 57 -15.63 1.78 -13.13
C SER A 57 -15.57 1.34 -14.59
N GLU A 58 -14.59 1.84 -15.35
CA GLU A 58 -14.36 1.46 -16.75
C GLU A 58 -12.87 1.59 -17.07
N ASN A 59 -12.32 0.60 -17.78
CA ASN A 59 -11.01 0.60 -18.42
C ASN A 59 -10.88 1.76 -19.41
N ASN A 60 -10.71 2.98 -18.93
CA ASN A 60 -10.30 4.09 -19.76
C ASN A 60 -8.76 4.03 -19.85
N ASN A 61 -8.29 3.25 -20.82
CA ASN A 61 -6.95 3.43 -21.37
C ASN A 61 -6.86 4.89 -21.82
N THR A 62 -6.31 5.75 -21.00
CA THR A 62 -5.96 7.12 -21.38
C THR A 62 -4.84 6.99 -22.41
N ILE A 63 -5.19 7.17 -23.66
CA ILE A 63 -4.24 7.20 -24.80
C ILE A 63 -3.42 8.48 -24.59
N VAL A 64 -2.20 8.33 -24.11
CA VAL A 64 -1.16 9.38 -24.11
C VAL A 64 -0.96 9.81 -25.57
N ASP A 65 -0.78 11.10 -25.83
CA ASP A 65 -0.61 11.63 -27.18
C ASP A 65 0.50 10.89 -27.94
N ALA A 66 0.13 10.28 -29.07
CA ALA A 66 0.92 9.27 -29.76
C ALA A 66 2.28 9.74 -30.31
N SER A 67 2.55 11.05 -30.34
CA SER A 67 3.78 11.60 -30.95
C SER A 67 4.95 11.76 -29.97
N GLU A 68 4.71 12.08 -28.70
CA GLU A 68 5.74 12.09 -27.64
C GLU A 68 5.93 10.70 -27.04
N ALA A 69 4.84 9.95 -26.89
CA ALA A 69 4.89 8.56 -26.48
C ALA A 69 5.77 7.72 -27.45
N ASN A 70 5.63 7.87 -28.75
CA ASN A 70 6.41 7.10 -29.72
C ASN A 70 7.94 7.33 -29.63
N LYS A 71 8.40 8.54 -29.32
CA LYS A 71 9.85 8.79 -29.12
C LYS A 71 10.41 8.12 -27.86
N ILE A 72 9.65 8.19 -26.78
CA ILE A 72 10.01 7.50 -25.51
C ILE A 72 9.94 5.98 -25.70
N TYR A 73 8.98 5.48 -26.50
CA TYR A 73 8.85 4.07 -26.85
C TYR A 73 10.02 3.55 -27.67
N GLU A 74 10.51 4.31 -28.65
CA GLU A 74 11.64 3.85 -29.50
C GLU A 74 12.96 3.78 -28.71
N GLU A 75 13.24 4.71 -27.81
CA GLU A 75 14.43 4.65 -26.93
C GLU A 75 14.30 3.55 -25.87
N GLU A 76 13.13 3.40 -25.23
CA GLU A 76 12.89 2.31 -24.26
C GLU A 76 12.85 0.93 -24.95
N GLU A 77 12.32 0.81 -26.17
CA GLU A 77 12.29 -0.43 -26.92
C GLU A 77 13.70 -0.90 -27.31
N PHE A 78 14.61 0.02 -27.65
CA PHE A 78 16.01 -0.30 -27.94
C PHE A 78 16.77 -0.77 -26.67
N GLU A 79 16.57 -0.12 -25.53
CA GLU A 79 17.13 -0.54 -24.25
C GLU A 79 16.56 -1.91 -23.81
N ILE A 80 15.27 -2.15 -24.04
CA ILE A 80 14.59 -3.42 -23.73
C ILE A 80 15.14 -4.57 -24.60
N ILE A 81 15.36 -4.36 -25.90
CA ILE A 81 15.91 -5.40 -26.79
C ILE A 81 17.31 -5.81 -26.38
N GLN A 82 18.21 -4.85 -26.09
CA GLN A 82 19.52 -5.14 -25.53
C GLN A 82 19.45 -5.83 -24.16
N ALA A 83 18.49 -5.44 -23.33
CA ALA A 83 18.27 -6.04 -22.03
C ALA A 83 17.78 -7.50 -22.13
N LEU A 84 16.91 -7.81 -23.07
CA LEU A 84 16.40 -9.17 -23.30
C LEU A 84 17.50 -10.14 -23.75
N GLU A 85 18.39 -9.72 -24.63
CA GLU A 85 19.52 -10.53 -25.07
C GLU A 85 20.55 -10.79 -23.96
N SER A 86 20.76 -9.80 -23.08
CA SER A 86 21.75 -9.89 -22.00
C SER A 86 21.28 -10.64 -20.76
N ALA A 87 19.96 -10.89 -20.60
CA ALA A 87 19.38 -11.48 -19.40
C ALA A 87 18.61 -12.78 -19.67
N SER A 88 18.86 -13.47 -20.78
CA SER A 88 18.04 -14.59 -21.25
C SER A 88 17.84 -15.69 -20.20
N SER A 89 18.87 -16.11 -19.51
CA SER A 89 18.81 -17.19 -18.51
C SER A 89 18.01 -16.80 -17.25
N TYR A 90 18.17 -15.57 -16.76
CA TYR A 90 17.38 -15.07 -15.62
C TYR A 90 15.92 -14.80 -16.03
N ASN A 91 15.69 -14.30 -17.25
CA ASN A 91 14.35 -14.11 -17.80
C ASN A 91 13.59 -15.43 -17.93
N ASP A 92 14.26 -16.50 -18.42
CA ASP A 92 13.69 -17.84 -18.45
C ASP A 92 13.33 -18.38 -17.08
N PHE A 93 14.17 -18.11 -16.07
CA PHE A 93 13.90 -18.49 -14.68
C PHE A 93 12.65 -17.77 -14.15
N ILE A 94 12.58 -16.43 -14.24
CA ILE A 94 11.44 -15.66 -13.71
C ILE A 94 10.15 -15.93 -14.49
N ASN A 95 10.22 -16.19 -15.81
CA ASN A 95 9.07 -16.60 -16.61
C ASN A 95 8.48 -17.92 -16.13
N LYS A 96 9.33 -18.94 -15.98
CA LYS A 96 8.90 -20.25 -15.47
C LYS A 96 8.29 -20.14 -14.08
N TRP A 97 8.89 -19.32 -13.19
CA TRP A 97 8.36 -19.07 -11.86
C TRP A 97 7.01 -18.35 -11.93
N ALA A 98 6.92 -17.24 -12.69
CA ALA A 98 5.70 -16.44 -12.78
C ALA A 98 4.50 -17.28 -13.30
N ASN A 99 4.72 -18.14 -14.30
CA ASN A 99 3.65 -18.90 -14.94
C ASN A 99 3.39 -20.28 -14.29
N ASN A 100 4.38 -20.88 -13.60
CA ASN A 100 4.28 -22.26 -13.07
C ASN A 100 4.63 -22.37 -11.56
N GLY A 101 4.96 -21.28 -10.89
CA GLY A 101 5.45 -21.27 -9.49
C GLY A 101 4.38 -21.50 -8.42
N GLY A 102 3.19 -21.98 -8.79
CA GLY A 102 2.10 -22.30 -7.87
C GLY A 102 0.96 -21.29 -7.89
N GLU A 103 -0.03 -21.54 -7.03
CA GLU A 103 -1.25 -20.72 -6.92
C GLU A 103 -1.01 -19.47 -6.06
N LEU A 104 -1.82 -18.43 -6.29
CA LEU A 104 -1.84 -17.24 -5.46
C LEU A 104 -2.25 -17.58 -4.03
N ARG A 105 -1.54 -17.05 -3.05
CA ARG A 105 -1.90 -17.21 -1.65
C ARG A 105 -2.96 -16.20 -1.25
N LYS A 106 -4.12 -16.70 -0.81
CA LYS A 106 -5.23 -15.89 -0.30
C LYS A 106 -5.88 -16.51 0.92
N SER A 107 -6.55 -15.71 1.72
CA SER A 107 -7.30 -16.15 2.89
C SER A 107 -8.41 -15.16 3.23
N LYS A 108 -9.61 -15.65 3.54
CA LYS A 108 -10.74 -14.83 4.04
C LYS A 108 -10.45 -14.02 5.32
N ASN A 109 -9.39 -14.38 6.05
CA ASN A 109 -8.96 -13.66 7.26
C ASN A 109 -7.91 -12.60 6.97
N VAL A 110 -7.42 -12.50 5.76
CA VAL A 110 -6.43 -11.49 5.33
C VAL A 110 -7.08 -10.61 4.27
N LEU A 111 -6.88 -9.32 4.38
CA LEU A 111 -7.25 -8.33 3.39
C LEU A 111 -5.95 -7.68 2.89
N ASN A 112 -5.66 -7.85 1.62
CA ASN A 112 -4.47 -7.33 0.96
C ASN A 112 -4.82 -6.09 0.14
N VAL A 113 -4.27 -4.94 0.51
CA VAL A 113 -4.45 -3.66 -0.20
C VAL A 113 -3.11 -3.16 -0.70
N LEU A 114 -2.98 -2.97 -2.00
CA LEU A 114 -1.77 -2.43 -2.62
C LEU A 114 -1.82 -0.91 -2.59
N LEU A 115 -0.91 -0.28 -1.85
CA LEU A 115 -0.72 1.17 -1.86
C LEU A 115 0.32 1.53 -2.92
N VAL A 116 -0.07 2.41 -3.84
CA VAL A 116 0.77 2.85 -4.96
C VAL A 116 0.98 4.36 -4.87
N GLY A 117 2.24 4.79 -4.75
CA GLY A 117 2.62 6.19 -4.88
C GLY A 117 3.15 6.47 -6.27
N VAL A 118 2.46 7.32 -7.04
CA VAL A 118 2.79 7.63 -8.43
C VAL A 118 3.60 8.92 -8.51
N ASP A 119 4.65 8.94 -9.31
CA ASP A 119 5.51 10.11 -9.50
C ASP A 119 4.81 11.20 -10.34
N GLY A 120 4.99 12.45 -9.91
CA GLY A 120 4.37 13.63 -10.53
C GLY A 120 3.17 14.16 -9.76
N ASP A 121 2.82 15.42 -10.00
CA ASP A 121 1.69 16.09 -9.33
C ASP A 121 0.34 15.70 -9.95
N ASP A 122 0.35 15.18 -11.18
CA ASP A 122 -0.77 14.67 -11.96
C ASP A 122 -0.46 13.27 -12.53
N GLY A 123 0.42 12.53 -11.86
CA GLY A 123 0.93 11.25 -12.32
C GLY A 123 -0.14 10.16 -12.48
N LEU A 124 -1.24 10.27 -11.74
CA LEU A 124 -2.38 9.35 -11.87
C LEU A 124 -3.14 9.52 -13.20
N GLU A 125 -3.18 10.75 -13.73
CA GLU A 125 -3.89 11.08 -14.97
C GLU A 125 -2.98 10.95 -16.20
N ASN A 126 -1.69 11.24 -16.05
CA ASN A 126 -0.73 11.36 -17.16
C ASN A 126 0.28 10.20 -17.25
N GLY A 127 0.00 9.06 -16.62
CA GLY A 127 0.82 7.86 -16.77
C GLY A 127 2.17 7.94 -16.04
N GLY A 128 2.18 8.38 -14.78
CA GLY A 128 3.37 8.37 -13.93
C GLY A 128 3.88 6.96 -13.61
N ARG A 129 5.12 6.87 -13.11
CA ARG A 129 5.69 5.59 -12.65
C ARG A 129 5.36 5.36 -11.18
N SER A 130 5.09 4.11 -10.80
CA SER A 130 4.89 3.72 -9.40
C SER A 130 6.22 3.75 -8.62
N ASP A 131 6.48 4.85 -7.93
CA ASP A 131 7.72 5.07 -7.18
C ASP A 131 7.69 4.52 -5.75
N SER A 132 6.50 4.26 -5.22
CA SER A 132 6.24 3.57 -3.96
C SER A 132 5.24 2.46 -4.19
N ILE A 133 5.58 1.23 -3.82
CA ILE A 133 4.74 0.04 -4.00
C ILE A 133 4.76 -0.72 -2.68
N ILE A 134 3.67 -0.60 -1.90
CA ILE A 134 3.58 -1.16 -0.55
C ILE A 134 2.30 -2.00 -0.43
N LEU A 135 2.46 -3.29 -0.18
CA LEU A 135 1.35 -4.16 0.18
C LEU A 135 1.05 -4.02 1.68
N VAL A 136 -0.16 -3.62 2.01
CA VAL A 136 -0.70 -3.60 3.37
C VAL A 136 -1.64 -4.78 3.54
N SER A 137 -1.25 -5.72 4.40
CA SER A 137 -1.99 -6.95 4.66
C SER A 137 -2.58 -6.93 6.06
N LEU A 138 -3.89 -6.75 6.16
CA LEU A 138 -4.62 -6.79 7.42
C LEU A 138 -4.99 -8.25 7.75
N ASN A 139 -4.37 -8.85 8.76
CA ASN A 139 -4.70 -10.20 9.20
C ASN A 139 -5.62 -10.16 10.44
N LYS A 140 -6.89 -10.48 10.23
CA LYS A 140 -7.94 -10.49 11.26
C LYS A 140 -7.73 -11.57 12.33
N LYS A 141 -7.00 -12.64 12.01
CA LYS A 141 -6.74 -13.76 12.93
C LYS A 141 -5.61 -13.42 13.90
N THR A 142 -4.52 -12.82 13.41
CA THR A 142 -3.36 -12.43 14.23
C THR A 142 -3.53 -11.04 14.85
N GLN A 143 -4.52 -10.27 14.39
CA GLN A 143 -4.75 -8.88 14.78
C GLN A 143 -3.52 -7.99 14.49
N LYS A 144 -2.92 -8.19 13.33
CA LYS A 144 -1.73 -7.45 12.86
C LYS A 144 -1.93 -6.89 11.47
N ILE A 145 -1.22 -5.81 11.21
CA ILE A 145 -1.06 -5.20 9.88
C ILE A 145 0.37 -5.45 9.44
N TYR A 146 0.57 -6.11 8.32
CA TYR A 146 1.90 -6.32 7.72
C TYR A 146 2.10 -5.34 6.59
N MET A 147 3.24 -4.64 6.56
CA MET A 147 3.64 -3.77 5.46
C MET A 147 4.83 -4.35 4.73
N THR A 148 4.64 -4.74 3.47
CA THR A 148 5.67 -5.26 2.57
C THR A 148 5.95 -4.23 1.48
N SER A 149 7.18 -3.71 1.39
CA SER A 149 7.58 -2.83 0.29
C SER A 149 8.26 -3.64 -0.81
N PHE A 150 7.78 -3.48 -2.04
CA PHE A 150 8.42 -3.99 -3.23
C PHE A 150 9.37 -2.92 -3.81
N PHE A 151 10.57 -3.33 -4.18
CA PHE A 151 11.52 -2.40 -4.82
C PHE A 151 11.04 -2.10 -6.24
N ARG A 152 10.85 -0.83 -6.56
CA ARG A 152 10.37 -0.39 -7.87
C ARG A 152 11.27 -0.81 -9.03
N ASP A 153 12.57 -0.92 -8.79
CA ASP A 153 13.59 -1.33 -9.77
C ASP A 153 13.80 -2.86 -9.83
N THR A 154 12.91 -3.66 -9.19
CA THR A 154 12.93 -5.12 -9.30
C THR A 154 12.71 -5.56 -10.74
N TRP A 155 13.64 -6.33 -11.29
CA TRP A 155 13.51 -6.94 -12.61
C TRP A 155 12.48 -8.06 -12.56
N THR A 156 11.37 -7.92 -13.29
CA THR A 156 10.19 -8.79 -13.20
C THR A 156 9.77 -9.30 -14.57
N TYR A 157 9.11 -10.45 -14.58
CA TYR A 157 8.24 -10.85 -15.68
C TYR A 157 6.91 -10.09 -15.55
N MET A 158 6.38 -9.63 -16.67
CA MET A 158 5.06 -9.01 -16.77
C MET A 158 4.38 -9.44 -18.08
N ASN A 159 3.05 -9.50 -18.07
CA ASN A 159 2.26 -9.71 -19.29
C ASN A 159 1.38 -8.47 -19.50
N ILE A 160 1.65 -7.73 -20.57
CA ILE A 160 0.94 -6.48 -20.88
C ILE A 160 0.29 -6.63 -22.25
N GLY A 161 -1.04 -6.53 -22.27
CA GLY A 161 -1.81 -6.68 -23.50
C GLY A 161 -1.65 -8.04 -24.18
N GLY A 162 -1.38 -9.11 -23.41
CA GLY A 162 -1.15 -10.46 -23.90
C GLY A 162 0.28 -10.72 -24.39
N SER A 163 1.19 -9.77 -24.22
CA SER A 163 2.61 -9.91 -24.61
C SER A 163 3.49 -10.05 -23.36
N ASP A 164 4.35 -11.07 -23.37
CA ASP A 164 5.34 -11.30 -22.32
C ASP A 164 6.47 -10.28 -22.43
N ARG A 165 6.78 -9.64 -21.31
CA ARG A 165 7.83 -8.61 -21.21
C ARG A 165 8.65 -8.80 -19.94
N TYR A 166 9.84 -8.18 -19.93
CA TYR A 166 10.72 -8.14 -18.77
C TYR A 166 11.17 -6.71 -18.57
N ASN A 167 10.91 -6.15 -17.42
CA ASN A 167 11.30 -4.80 -17.10
C ASN A 167 11.30 -4.59 -15.56
N LYS A 168 11.65 -3.39 -15.11
CA LYS A 168 11.49 -2.97 -13.73
C LYS A 168 10.02 -3.00 -13.33
N LEU A 169 9.74 -3.38 -12.09
CA LEU A 169 8.37 -3.48 -11.56
C LEU A 169 7.54 -2.21 -11.79
N ASN A 170 8.13 -1.03 -11.60
CA ASN A 170 7.42 0.25 -11.81
C ASN A 170 7.03 0.53 -13.26
N ALA A 171 7.65 -0.14 -14.22
CA ALA A 171 7.29 -0.02 -15.63
C ALA A 171 5.94 -0.70 -15.94
N SER A 172 5.51 -1.69 -15.14
CA SER A 172 4.20 -2.33 -15.33
C SER A 172 3.06 -1.33 -15.16
N PHE A 173 3.15 -0.45 -14.15
CA PHE A 173 2.16 0.61 -13.95
C PHE A 173 2.16 1.62 -15.10
N PHE A 174 3.34 2.02 -15.56
CA PHE A 174 3.47 2.97 -16.68
C PHE A 174 2.88 2.42 -17.99
N HIS A 175 3.09 1.13 -18.28
CA HIS A 175 2.67 0.51 -19.54
C HIS A 175 1.24 -0.04 -19.55
N GLY A 176 0.66 -0.35 -18.40
CA GLY A 176 -0.65 -1.01 -18.33
C GLY A 176 -1.47 -0.67 -17.08
N GLY A 177 -1.10 0.42 -16.38
CA GLY A 177 -1.85 0.91 -15.22
C GLY A 177 -1.82 -0.02 -14.02
N ASP A 178 -2.82 0.11 -13.19
CA ASP A 178 -3.04 -0.64 -11.96
C ASP A 178 -3.21 -2.15 -12.23
N ASP A 179 -3.99 -2.54 -13.22
CA ASP A 179 -4.21 -3.95 -13.58
C ASP A 179 -2.89 -4.66 -13.90
N ALA A 180 -2.02 -4.02 -14.70
CA ALA A 180 -0.73 -4.60 -15.05
C ALA A 180 0.24 -4.67 -13.87
N LEU A 181 0.21 -3.67 -12.96
CA LEU A 181 1.02 -3.70 -11.75
C LEU A 181 0.56 -4.82 -10.81
N ILE A 182 -0.76 -4.95 -10.60
CA ILE A 182 -1.36 -6.01 -9.77
C ILE A 182 -0.99 -7.38 -10.33
N ASP A 183 -1.28 -7.64 -11.62
CA ASP A 183 -0.94 -8.91 -12.29
C ASP A 183 0.56 -9.24 -12.19
N THR A 184 1.42 -8.23 -12.35
CA THR A 184 2.87 -8.39 -12.22
C THR A 184 3.26 -8.79 -10.80
N ILE A 185 2.69 -8.16 -9.77
CA ILE A 185 2.99 -8.50 -8.37
C ILE A 185 2.45 -9.89 -8.04
N GLU A 186 1.22 -10.20 -8.41
CA GLU A 186 0.59 -11.49 -8.16
C GLU A 186 1.38 -12.63 -8.80
N LYS A 187 1.78 -12.50 -10.06
CA LYS A 187 2.56 -13.51 -10.77
C LYS A 187 3.95 -13.74 -10.18
N ASN A 188 4.64 -12.66 -9.80
CA ASN A 188 6.02 -12.77 -9.33
C ASN A 188 6.10 -13.09 -7.82
N PHE A 189 5.20 -12.58 -6.98
CA PHE A 189 5.24 -12.76 -5.52
C PHE A 189 4.23 -13.76 -4.98
N LYS A 190 3.33 -14.30 -5.83
CA LYS A 190 2.34 -15.34 -5.50
C LYS A 190 1.40 -14.95 -4.35
N ILE A 191 0.97 -13.71 -4.31
CA ILE A 191 0.04 -13.15 -3.33
C ILE A 191 -1.16 -12.56 -4.07
N ASP A 192 -2.37 -12.96 -3.66
CA ASP A 192 -3.63 -12.39 -4.15
C ASP A 192 -3.81 -10.97 -3.58
N ILE A 193 -4.09 -10.00 -4.44
CA ILE A 193 -4.34 -8.60 -4.07
C ILE A 193 -5.83 -8.34 -4.16
N ASP A 194 -6.47 -8.00 -3.02
CA ASP A 194 -7.91 -7.77 -2.97
C ASP A 194 -8.29 -6.42 -3.56
N TYR A 195 -7.50 -5.38 -3.28
CA TYR A 195 -7.75 -4.00 -3.72
C TYR A 195 -6.47 -3.21 -3.88
N TYR A 196 -6.55 -2.09 -4.60
CA TYR A 196 -5.48 -1.11 -4.66
C TYR A 196 -5.95 0.30 -4.27
N VAL A 197 -4.99 1.13 -3.89
CA VAL A 197 -5.15 2.55 -3.59
C VAL A 197 -3.95 3.29 -4.15
N ALA A 198 -4.16 4.13 -5.15
CA ALA A 198 -3.11 4.92 -5.78
C ALA A 198 -3.26 6.40 -5.46
N VAL A 199 -2.14 7.07 -5.16
CA VAL A 199 -2.04 8.50 -4.87
C VAL A 199 -0.83 9.09 -5.59
N ASP A 200 -0.95 10.34 -6.08
CA ASP A 200 0.18 11.12 -6.56
C ASP A 200 0.82 11.96 -5.43
N PHE A 201 1.88 12.69 -5.74
CA PHE A 201 2.64 13.44 -4.76
C PHE A 201 1.90 14.63 -4.18
N SER A 202 1.08 15.31 -4.99
CA SER A 202 0.28 16.45 -4.53
C SER A 202 -0.78 16.00 -3.54
N SER A 203 -1.50 14.96 -3.88
CA SER A 203 -2.52 14.33 -3.04
C SER A 203 -1.96 13.83 -1.70
N PHE A 204 -0.80 13.18 -1.74
CA PHE A 204 -0.10 12.72 -0.54
C PHE A 204 0.23 13.90 0.41
N THR A 205 0.74 15.00 -0.16
CA THR A 205 1.06 16.22 0.58
C THR A 205 -0.18 16.82 1.25
N ASP A 206 -1.27 16.93 0.51
CA ASP A 206 -2.53 17.50 0.98
C ASP A 206 -3.18 16.66 2.09
N ILE A 207 -3.17 15.34 1.97
CA ILE A 207 -3.68 14.42 2.99
C ILE A 207 -2.92 14.60 4.32
N ILE A 208 -1.59 14.68 4.28
CA ILE A 208 -0.76 14.89 5.47
C ILE A 208 -1.05 16.26 6.10
N ASN A 209 -1.14 17.31 5.29
CA ASN A 209 -1.45 18.66 5.78
C ASN A 209 -2.83 18.72 6.44
N ALA A 210 -3.83 18.03 5.88
CA ALA A 210 -5.18 17.98 6.44
C ALA A 210 -5.24 17.32 7.83
N LEU A 211 -4.34 16.36 8.10
CA LEU A 211 -4.18 15.75 9.43
C LEU A 211 -3.34 16.60 10.40
N GLY A 212 -2.73 17.68 9.95
CA GLY A 212 -1.86 18.54 10.76
C GLY A 212 -0.40 18.10 10.79
N GLY A 213 0.01 17.31 9.79
CA GLY A 213 1.36 16.76 9.68
C GLY A 213 1.49 15.32 10.19
N VAL A 214 2.70 14.80 10.09
CA VAL A 214 3.09 13.49 10.63
C VAL A 214 4.27 13.64 11.57
N THR A 215 4.21 12.99 12.73
CA THR A 215 5.28 13.03 13.73
C THR A 215 6.08 11.73 13.66
N LEU A 216 7.39 11.85 13.40
CA LEU A 216 8.29 10.71 13.32
C LEU A 216 9.71 11.08 13.76
N GLU A 217 10.54 10.06 13.97
CA GLU A 217 11.97 10.25 14.23
C GLU A 217 12.67 10.69 12.95
N VAL A 218 13.43 11.78 13.04
CA VAL A 218 14.26 12.34 11.96
C VAL A 218 15.71 12.40 12.41
N GLU A 219 16.61 11.76 11.67
CA GLU A 219 18.03 11.78 11.93
C GLU A 219 18.67 13.10 11.44
N GLU A 220 19.85 13.44 11.98
CA GLU A 220 20.52 14.71 11.66
C GLU A 220 20.76 14.90 10.15
N TYR A 221 21.20 13.88 9.45
CA TYR A 221 21.43 13.96 8.00
C TYR A 221 20.12 14.08 7.21
N GLU A 222 19.02 13.51 7.69
CA GLU A 222 17.70 13.62 7.09
C GLU A 222 17.15 15.04 7.26
N ALA A 223 17.27 15.63 8.47
CA ALA A 223 16.91 17.01 8.72
C ALA A 223 17.72 17.95 7.84
N ASN A 224 19.04 17.75 7.72
CA ASN A 224 19.89 18.54 6.86
C ASN A 224 19.50 18.42 5.37
N TYR A 225 19.06 17.26 4.91
CA TYR A 225 18.55 17.09 3.54
C TYR A 225 17.23 17.85 3.32
N ILE A 226 16.29 17.71 4.25
CA ILE A 226 14.99 18.41 4.21
C ILE A 226 15.24 19.93 4.19
N ASN A 227 16.07 20.45 5.09
CA ASN A 227 16.38 21.88 5.21
C ASN A 227 17.04 22.48 3.96
N ARG A 228 17.73 21.67 3.15
CA ARG A 228 18.30 22.12 1.87
C ARG A 228 17.29 22.10 0.73
N THR A 229 16.23 21.31 0.87
CA THR A 229 15.24 21.06 -0.19
C THR A 229 13.95 21.85 0.04
N THR A 230 13.66 22.21 1.27
CA THR A 230 12.46 22.96 1.66
C THR A 230 12.80 24.39 2.11
N VAL A 231 11.78 25.24 2.24
CA VAL A 231 11.95 26.62 2.72
C VAL A 231 11.91 26.74 4.24
N HIS A 232 11.47 25.69 4.94
CA HIS A 232 11.42 25.65 6.39
C HIS A 232 12.68 24.96 6.95
N THR A 233 13.03 25.30 8.18
CA THR A 233 14.10 24.65 8.92
C THR A 233 13.51 23.81 10.02
N ILE A 234 13.79 22.51 10.00
CA ILE A 234 13.43 21.55 11.06
C ILE A 234 14.69 21.14 11.83
N GLU A 235 14.50 20.76 13.10
CA GLU A 235 15.54 20.12 13.88
C GLU A 235 15.41 18.60 13.79
N HIS A 236 16.51 17.87 14.00
CA HIS A 236 16.48 16.42 14.13
C HIS A 236 16.00 16.00 15.53
N GLY A 237 15.48 14.80 15.67
CA GLY A 237 15.05 14.27 16.97
C GLY A 237 14.09 13.09 16.88
N PRO A 238 13.69 12.54 18.03
CA PRO A 238 12.86 11.34 18.10
C PRO A 238 11.39 11.58 17.74
N ALA A 239 10.94 12.84 17.71
CA ALA A 239 9.53 13.19 17.45
C ALA A 239 9.47 14.56 16.77
N VAL A 240 9.70 14.60 15.46
CA VAL A 240 9.66 15.80 14.64
C VAL A 240 8.35 15.79 13.83
N ASN A 241 7.58 16.88 13.91
CA ASN A 241 6.37 17.02 13.11
C ASN A 241 6.74 17.58 11.73
N LEU A 242 6.49 16.80 10.69
CA LEU A 242 6.71 17.16 9.29
C LEU A 242 5.38 17.54 8.64
N ASN A 243 5.34 18.65 7.91
CA ASN A 243 4.24 18.96 7.01
C ASN A 243 4.25 18.03 5.78
N GLY A 244 3.24 18.13 4.91
CA GLY A 244 3.11 17.24 3.77
C GLY A 244 4.30 17.28 2.81
N TYR A 245 4.82 18.47 2.50
CA TYR A 245 5.97 18.60 1.60
C TYR A 245 7.28 18.10 2.24
N GLU A 246 7.50 18.39 3.50
CA GLU A 246 8.65 17.87 4.28
C GLU A 246 8.61 16.34 4.37
N ALA A 247 7.43 15.77 4.62
CA ALA A 247 7.23 14.31 4.65
C ALA A 247 7.45 13.66 3.27
N LEU A 248 7.04 14.33 2.18
CA LEU A 248 7.32 13.88 0.82
C LEU A 248 8.82 13.89 0.54
N VAL A 249 9.52 15.00 0.88
CA VAL A 249 10.98 15.11 0.74
C VAL A 249 11.68 14.01 1.55
N TYR A 250 11.26 13.81 2.82
CA TYR A 250 11.79 12.73 3.69
C TYR A 250 11.63 11.35 3.06
N ALA A 251 10.44 11.03 2.56
CA ALA A 251 10.14 9.73 1.94
C ALA A 251 10.95 9.48 0.65
N ARG A 252 11.49 10.53 0.01
CA ARG A 252 12.24 10.47 -1.25
C ARG A 252 13.76 10.53 -1.09
N ILE A 253 14.30 10.68 0.13
CA ILE A 253 15.76 10.72 0.37
C ILE A 253 16.42 9.43 -0.13
N ARG A 254 17.44 9.55 -0.98
CA ARG A 254 18.18 8.44 -1.60
C ARG A 254 19.68 8.45 -1.35
N HIS A 255 20.30 9.61 -1.27
CA HIS A 255 21.74 9.77 -1.45
C HIS A 255 22.53 9.98 -0.15
N SER A 256 21.90 9.82 1.00
CA SER A 256 22.53 10.12 2.30
C SER A 256 23.01 8.89 3.06
N ASP A 257 22.78 7.67 2.53
CA ASP A 257 23.19 6.42 3.16
C ASP A 257 23.64 5.36 2.12
N SER A 258 24.34 4.33 2.59
CA SER A 258 24.95 3.29 1.75
C SER A 258 23.94 2.39 1.03
N ASP A 259 22.67 2.37 1.50
CA ASP A 259 21.60 1.47 1.03
C ASP A 259 20.42 2.26 0.43
N SER A 260 20.67 3.07 -0.59
CA SER A 260 19.77 4.12 -1.08
C SER A 260 18.29 3.72 -1.25
N ASP A 261 18.01 2.58 -1.88
CA ASP A 261 16.63 2.12 -2.13
C ASP A 261 15.99 1.43 -0.91
N VAL A 262 16.78 0.67 -0.16
CA VAL A 262 16.32 0.02 1.10
C VAL A 262 15.93 1.08 2.11
N SER A 263 16.76 2.09 2.28
CA SER A 263 16.51 3.20 3.20
C SER A 263 15.32 4.05 2.77
N ARG A 264 15.14 4.25 1.46
CA ARG A 264 13.94 4.94 0.93
C ARG A 264 12.66 4.18 1.27
N THR A 265 12.59 2.87 1.02
CA THR A 265 11.39 2.09 1.36
C THR A 265 11.14 2.03 2.86
N ARG A 266 12.19 2.06 3.70
CA ARG A 266 12.06 2.19 5.16
C ARG A 266 11.42 3.53 5.55
N ARG A 267 11.87 4.65 4.95
CA ARG A 267 11.30 5.98 5.19
C ARG A 267 9.84 6.07 4.76
N GLN A 268 9.50 5.53 3.60
CA GLN A 268 8.11 5.47 3.13
C GLN A 268 7.21 4.74 4.13
N ARG A 269 7.62 3.58 4.64
CA ARG A 269 6.86 2.87 5.68
C ARG A 269 6.79 3.64 7.00
N LYS A 270 7.87 4.34 7.42
CA LYS A 270 7.83 5.22 8.60
C LYS A 270 6.77 6.31 8.44
N VAL A 271 6.67 6.95 7.27
CA VAL A 271 5.66 7.99 7.01
C VAL A 271 4.24 7.39 7.02
N ILE A 272 4.02 6.24 6.40
CA ILE A 272 2.69 5.58 6.43
C ILE A 272 2.30 5.20 7.87
N SER A 273 3.24 4.67 8.67
CA SER A 273 2.98 4.37 10.10
C SER A 273 2.62 5.64 10.87
N ALA A 274 3.38 6.72 10.69
CA ALA A 274 3.12 8.02 11.33
C ALA A 274 1.80 8.64 10.87
N LEU A 275 1.40 8.45 9.59
CA LEU A 275 0.10 8.87 9.08
C LEU A 275 -1.05 8.12 9.78
N ILE A 276 -0.93 6.81 9.96
CA ILE A 276 -1.91 6.01 10.71
C ILE A 276 -2.00 6.50 12.16
N ASP A 277 -0.89 6.79 12.82
CA ASP A 277 -0.87 7.28 14.20
C ASP A 277 -1.43 8.71 14.31
N SER A 278 -1.14 9.58 13.35
CA SER A 278 -1.77 10.91 13.26
C SER A 278 -3.29 10.81 13.11
N ALA A 279 -3.77 9.88 12.26
CA ALA A 279 -5.20 9.64 12.08
C ALA A 279 -5.88 9.13 13.37
N LYS A 280 -5.21 8.26 14.16
CA LYS A 280 -5.71 7.81 15.47
C LYS A 280 -5.87 8.96 16.47
N GLY A 281 -4.94 9.92 16.45
CA GLY A 281 -4.92 11.08 17.33
C GLY A 281 -5.75 12.28 16.84
N ALA A 282 -6.21 12.26 15.58
CA ALA A 282 -6.88 13.39 14.97
C ALA A 282 -8.27 13.65 15.56
N GLY A 283 -8.61 14.93 15.69
CA GLY A 283 -9.98 15.34 16.01
C GLY A 283 -10.94 15.12 14.83
N VAL A 284 -12.25 15.07 15.12
CA VAL A 284 -13.29 14.82 14.10
C VAL A 284 -13.17 15.77 12.89
N SER A 285 -12.84 17.06 13.11
CA SER A 285 -12.68 18.04 12.03
C SER A 285 -11.49 17.72 11.14
N GLN A 286 -10.33 17.36 11.71
CA GLN A 286 -9.12 17.00 10.97
C GLN A 286 -9.33 15.72 10.16
N LEU A 287 -9.95 14.72 10.83
CA LEU A 287 -10.27 13.44 10.16
C LEU A 287 -11.22 13.65 8.98
N ASN A 288 -12.22 14.53 9.15
CA ASN A 288 -13.14 14.89 8.08
C ASN A 288 -12.43 15.55 6.91
N SER A 289 -11.55 16.54 7.19
CA SER A 289 -10.79 17.22 6.14
C SER A 289 -9.83 16.27 5.42
N ALA A 290 -9.16 15.38 6.16
CA ALA A 290 -8.28 14.38 5.56
C ALA A 290 -9.05 13.37 4.68
N LEU A 291 -10.25 12.95 5.11
CA LEU A 291 -11.13 12.10 4.29
C LEU A 291 -11.61 12.81 3.03
N ASP A 292 -11.92 14.11 3.09
CA ASP A 292 -12.30 14.87 1.90
C ASP A 292 -11.18 14.92 0.87
N MET A 293 -9.93 15.14 1.32
CA MET A 293 -8.75 15.13 0.45
C MET A 293 -8.48 13.73 -0.10
N LEU A 294 -8.53 12.70 0.75
CA LEU A 294 -8.33 11.33 0.34
C LEU A 294 -9.35 10.93 -0.74
N PHE A 295 -10.63 11.18 -0.54
CA PHE A 295 -11.68 10.81 -1.49
C PHE A 295 -11.65 11.59 -2.80
N LYS A 296 -11.06 12.78 -2.81
CA LYS A 296 -10.93 13.60 -4.01
C LYS A 296 -9.78 13.14 -4.91
N TYR A 297 -8.71 12.60 -4.33
CA TYR A 297 -7.43 12.42 -5.01
C TYR A 297 -6.95 10.97 -5.08
N VAL A 298 -7.70 10.03 -4.51
CA VAL A 298 -7.35 8.61 -4.53
C VAL A 298 -7.99 7.92 -5.72
N LYS A 299 -7.20 7.13 -6.46
CA LYS A 299 -7.70 6.16 -7.44
C LYS A 299 -7.77 4.77 -6.79
N THR A 300 -8.90 4.07 -6.90
CA THR A 300 -9.11 2.75 -6.27
C THR A 300 -10.20 1.96 -7.00
N ASP A 301 -10.10 0.63 -6.95
CA ASP A 301 -11.14 -0.31 -7.40
C ASP A 301 -12.18 -0.65 -6.33
N LEU A 302 -12.01 -0.13 -5.09
CA LEU A 302 -12.99 -0.30 -4.03
C LEU A 302 -14.32 0.37 -4.40
N THR A 303 -15.40 -0.39 -4.37
CA THR A 303 -16.75 0.15 -4.51
C THR A 303 -17.15 0.98 -3.30
N LYS A 304 -18.10 1.91 -3.47
CA LYS A 304 -18.64 2.73 -2.37
C LYS A 304 -19.15 1.88 -1.20
N MET A 305 -19.76 0.75 -1.48
CA MET A 305 -20.29 -0.16 -0.45
C MET A 305 -19.16 -0.89 0.31
N GLU A 306 -18.11 -1.26 -0.38
CA GLU A 306 -16.94 -1.90 0.26
C GLU A 306 -16.19 -0.92 1.16
N ILE A 307 -15.97 0.31 0.72
CA ILE A 307 -15.37 1.36 1.54
C ILE A 307 -16.19 1.57 2.83
N LEU A 308 -17.51 1.69 2.72
CA LEU A 308 -18.41 1.82 3.88
C LEU A 308 -18.34 0.60 4.78
N SER A 309 -18.38 -0.60 4.21
CA SER A 309 -18.31 -1.86 4.96
C SER A 309 -16.97 -2.00 5.70
N TYR A 310 -15.85 -1.79 5.02
CA TYR A 310 -14.52 -1.88 5.66
C TYR A 310 -14.30 -0.79 6.70
N GLY A 311 -14.73 0.44 6.44
CA GLY A 311 -14.68 1.53 7.42
C GLY A 311 -15.46 1.20 8.71
N THR A 312 -16.67 0.67 8.55
CA THR A 312 -17.50 0.24 9.68
C THR A 312 -16.86 -0.93 10.44
N GLN A 313 -16.33 -1.91 9.73
CA GLN A 313 -15.63 -3.05 10.32
C GLN A 313 -14.35 -2.61 11.03
N ALA A 314 -13.57 -1.69 10.46
CA ALA A 314 -12.34 -1.17 11.06
C ALA A 314 -12.61 -0.54 12.43
N LEU A 315 -13.69 0.24 12.54
CA LEU A 315 -14.10 0.84 13.81
C LEU A 315 -14.66 -0.20 14.79
N ALA A 316 -15.58 -1.06 14.34
CA ALA A 316 -16.25 -2.04 15.19
C ALA A 316 -15.31 -3.14 15.69
N SER A 317 -14.36 -3.57 14.89
CA SER A 317 -13.40 -4.65 15.19
C SER A 317 -12.05 -4.13 15.68
N GLY A 318 -11.87 -2.81 15.78
CA GLY A 318 -10.67 -2.19 16.31
C GLY A 318 -9.42 -2.37 15.43
N TRP A 319 -9.57 -2.58 14.11
CA TRP A 319 -8.42 -2.79 13.20
C TRP A 319 -7.41 -1.67 13.23
N ILE A 320 -7.87 -0.43 13.48
CA ILE A 320 -7.00 0.74 13.60
C ILE A 320 -5.95 0.60 14.73
N ASN A 321 -6.22 -0.26 15.73
CA ASN A 321 -5.34 -0.49 16.87
C ASN A 321 -4.44 -1.72 16.71
N TYR A 322 -4.49 -2.39 15.54
CA TYR A 322 -3.62 -3.54 15.30
C TYR A 322 -2.15 -3.11 15.24
N ASP A 323 -1.27 -3.97 15.73
CA ASP A 323 0.17 -3.77 15.65
C ASP A 323 0.64 -3.82 14.20
N ILE A 324 1.54 -2.89 13.83
CA ILE A 324 2.12 -2.83 12.50
C ILE A 324 3.46 -3.56 12.49
N GLU A 325 3.58 -4.59 11.65
CA GLU A 325 4.82 -5.30 11.39
C GLU A 325 5.34 -5.03 9.98
N GLN A 326 6.66 -4.89 9.85
CA GLN A 326 7.30 -4.64 8.56
C GLN A 326 7.92 -5.93 8.01
N VAL A 327 7.54 -6.32 6.80
CA VAL A 327 8.16 -7.42 6.07
C VAL A 327 9.30 -6.85 5.21
N VAL A 328 10.54 -7.08 5.66
CA VAL A 328 11.73 -6.51 5.03
C VAL A 328 12.26 -7.47 3.97
N LEU A 329 12.42 -7.00 2.72
CA LEU A 329 12.90 -7.76 1.56
C LEU A 329 14.35 -7.41 1.15
N SER A 330 15.10 -6.72 2.00
CA SER A 330 16.47 -6.28 1.72
C SER A 330 17.56 -7.24 2.24
N ASP A 331 17.21 -8.49 2.52
CA ASP A 331 18.15 -9.51 2.95
C ASP A 331 19.12 -9.83 1.81
N PRO A 332 20.45 -9.80 2.03
CA PRO A 332 21.43 -10.17 1.00
C PRO A 332 21.24 -11.56 0.41
N ASP A 333 20.57 -12.48 1.10
CA ASP A 333 20.33 -13.83 0.58
C ASP A 333 19.21 -13.89 -0.48
N ILE A 334 18.34 -12.87 -0.55
CA ILE A 334 17.18 -12.84 -1.44
C ILE A 334 17.19 -11.69 -2.45
N PHE A 335 18.21 -10.85 -2.42
CA PHE A 335 18.27 -9.59 -3.16
C PHE A 335 19.67 -9.30 -3.65
N ARG A 336 19.82 -8.85 -4.90
CA ARG A 336 21.09 -8.41 -5.51
C ARG A 336 20.84 -7.16 -6.36
N THR A 337 21.74 -6.19 -6.28
CA THR A 337 21.75 -5.06 -7.21
C THR A 337 22.65 -5.35 -8.40
N GLY A 338 22.27 -4.88 -9.58
CA GLY A 338 23.04 -5.10 -10.77
C GLY A 338 22.52 -4.35 -11.98
N TYR A 339 22.87 -4.84 -13.17
CA TYR A 339 22.52 -4.20 -14.42
C TYR A 339 21.95 -5.20 -15.44
N VAL A 340 20.96 -4.75 -16.21
CA VAL A 340 20.43 -5.40 -17.41
C VAL A 340 20.43 -4.36 -18.52
N GLY A 341 21.14 -4.60 -19.63
CA GLY A 341 21.23 -3.66 -20.75
C GLY A 341 21.73 -2.25 -20.42
N GLY A 342 22.51 -2.11 -19.31
CA GLY A 342 22.96 -0.81 -18.81
C GLY A 342 22.04 -0.17 -17.77
N ALA A 343 20.78 -0.61 -17.64
CA ALA A 343 19.86 -0.13 -16.63
C ALA A 343 20.16 -0.76 -15.26
N SER A 344 20.21 0.06 -14.20
CA SER A 344 20.36 -0.42 -12.83
C SER A 344 19.06 -1.11 -12.37
N VAL A 345 19.17 -2.35 -11.88
CA VAL A 345 18.06 -3.20 -11.48
C VAL A 345 18.30 -3.90 -10.15
N VAL A 346 17.22 -4.41 -9.59
CA VAL A 346 17.23 -5.32 -8.44
C VAL A 346 16.82 -6.72 -8.91
N PHE A 347 17.69 -7.70 -8.71
CA PHE A 347 17.36 -9.11 -8.89
C PHE A 347 16.91 -9.70 -7.57
N VAL A 348 15.84 -10.46 -7.59
CA VAL A 348 15.29 -11.13 -6.39
C VAL A 348 15.14 -12.64 -6.66
N ASP A 349 15.27 -13.43 -5.60
CA ASP A 349 14.89 -14.84 -5.61
C ASP A 349 13.39 -14.94 -5.28
N PHE A 350 12.56 -14.88 -6.32
CA PHE A 350 11.10 -14.83 -6.18
C PHE A 350 10.51 -15.97 -5.37
N PRO A 351 10.93 -17.24 -5.53
CA PRO A 351 10.45 -18.34 -4.68
C PRO A 351 10.68 -18.08 -3.20
N ILE A 352 11.88 -17.65 -2.82
CA ILE A 352 12.22 -17.38 -1.41
C ILE A 352 11.50 -16.13 -0.91
N VAL A 353 11.40 -15.09 -1.73
CA VAL A 353 10.66 -13.87 -1.38
C VAL A 353 9.17 -14.17 -1.19
N ALA A 354 8.55 -14.92 -2.09
CA ALA A 354 7.15 -15.31 -1.99
C ALA A 354 6.90 -16.13 -0.71
N GLU A 355 7.75 -17.13 -0.41
CA GLU A 355 7.68 -17.91 0.82
C GLU A 355 7.78 -17.02 2.07
N LYS A 356 8.75 -16.10 2.10
CA LYS A 356 8.97 -15.16 3.21
C LYS A 356 7.74 -14.26 3.45
N VAL A 357 7.21 -13.66 2.39
CA VAL A 357 6.06 -12.76 2.47
C VAL A 357 4.80 -13.51 2.89
N GLN A 358 4.54 -14.67 2.27
CA GLN A 358 3.39 -15.51 2.64
C GLN A 358 3.47 -15.98 4.08
N THR A 359 4.62 -16.48 4.53
CA THR A 359 4.81 -16.94 5.91
C THR A 359 4.60 -15.82 6.92
N ALA A 360 5.11 -14.61 6.63
CA ALA A 360 4.88 -13.45 7.50
C ALA A 360 3.39 -13.09 7.60
N ILE A 361 2.70 -13.00 6.47
CA ILE A 361 1.31 -12.54 6.41
C ILE A 361 0.32 -13.61 6.88
N TYR A 362 0.50 -14.88 6.47
CA TYR A 362 -0.48 -15.95 6.68
C TYR A 362 -0.08 -16.95 7.78
N GLY A 363 1.19 -16.93 8.23
CA GLY A 363 1.76 -17.89 9.18
C GLY A 363 2.27 -19.17 8.54
N ASP A 364 2.01 -19.37 7.25
CA ASP A 364 2.48 -20.49 6.41
C ASP A 364 2.62 -20.05 4.95
N SER A 365 3.21 -20.91 4.10
CA SER A 365 3.36 -20.68 2.67
C SER A 365 2.83 -21.88 1.87
N ASN A 366 2.28 -21.62 0.69
CA ASN A 366 1.95 -22.63 -0.31
C ASN A 366 2.97 -22.68 -1.46
N VAL A 367 4.07 -21.97 -1.34
CA VAL A 367 5.16 -21.99 -2.32
C VAL A 367 5.78 -23.38 -2.34
N VAL A 368 5.82 -23.98 -3.53
CA VAL A 368 6.51 -25.25 -3.75
C VAL A 368 8.00 -24.94 -3.98
N ASN A 369 8.77 -25.13 -2.91
CA ASN A 369 10.22 -24.99 -2.94
C ASN A 369 10.85 -26.30 -3.40
N ASP A 370 11.09 -26.48 -4.70
CA ASP A 370 12.04 -27.49 -5.18
C ASP A 370 13.47 -26.96 -5.12
N GLU A 371 14.47 -27.85 -5.16
CA GLU A 371 15.88 -27.44 -5.12
C GLU A 371 16.28 -26.59 -6.32
N ASN A 372 15.54 -26.64 -7.44
CA ASN A 372 15.77 -25.88 -8.65
C ASN A 372 15.18 -24.45 -8.55
N SER A 373 14.13 -24.24 -7.77
CA SER A 373 13.53 -22.92 -7.58
C SER A 373 14.40 -21.97 -6.75
N LYS A 374 15.36 -22.48 -5.98
CA LYS A 374 16.27 -21.69 -5.11
C LYS A 374 17.53 -21.16 -5.81
N ARG A 375 17.59 -21.15 -7.13
CA ARG A 375 18.81 -20.83 -7.87
C ARG A 375 18.74 -19.57 -8.71
N ALA A 376 17.91 -18.59 -8.36
CA ALA A 376 17.79 -17.34 -9.10
C ALA A 376 19.16 -16.70 -9.38
N PHE A 377 20.02 -16.63 -8.38
CA PHE A 377 21.34 -16.00 -8.51
C PHE A 377 22.40 -16.83 -9.24
N SER A 378 22.13 -18.12 -9.53
CA SER A 378 22.99 -18.91 -10.43
C SER A 378 22.92 -18.42 -11.88
N HIS A 379 21.88 -17.66 -12.22
CA HIS A 379 21.69 -17.02 -13.53
C HIS A 379 22.37 -15.64 -13.61
N LEU A 380 23.10 -15.23 -12.58
CA LEU A 380 23.80 -13.97 -12.51
C LEU A 380 25.33 -14.18 -12.56
N THR A 381 26.04 -13.18 -13.07
CA THR A 381 27.50 -13.11 -13.03
C THR A 381 27.92 -11.87 -12.25
N LEU A 382 28.81 -12.02 -11.27
CA LEU A 382 29.40 -10.88 -10.56
C LEU A 382 30.49 -10.25 -11.45
N GLY A 383 30.31 -8.98 -11.81
CA GLY A 383 31.31 -8.21 -12.55
C GLY A 383 32.49 -7.78 -11.67
N SER A 384 33.59 -7.39 -12.32
CA SER A 384 34.77 -6.84 -11.63
C SER A 384 34.52 -5.52 -10.88
N ASP A 385 33.43 -4.84 -11.20
CA ASP A 385 32.93 -3.62 -10.55
C ASP A 385 32.05 -3.89 -9.31
N GLY A 386 31.89 -5.17 -8.92
CA GLY A 386 31.09 -5.58 -7.77
C GLY A 386 29.57 -5.64 -8.02
N HIS A 387 29.11 -5.43 -9.26
CA HIS A 387 27.70 -5.50 -9.62
C HIS A 387 27.34 -6.80 -10.35
N TYR A 388 26.13 -7.29 -10.11
CA TYR A 388 25.61 -8.46 -10.80
C TYR A 388 25.09 -8.11 -12.19
N ARG A 389 25.21 -9.06 -13.11
CA ARG A 389 24.63 -9.01 -14.46
C ARG A 389 23.92 -10.32 -14.73
N ALA A 390 22.74 -10.26 -15.33
CA ALA A 390 22.05 -11.44 -15.79
C ALA A 390 22.82 -12.08 -16.99
N ARG A 391 22.72 -13.42 -17.08
CA ARG A 391 23.29 -14.22 -18.17
C ARG A 391 22.26 -14.47 -19.25
#